data_3c5224b03ce153bae4edf837fe91e468
#
_entry.id   3c5224b03ce153bae4edf837fe91e468
#
_cell.length_a   1.000
_cell.length_b   1.000
_cell.length_c   1.000
_cell.angle_alpha   90.00
_cell.angle_beta   90.00
_cell.angle_gamma   90.00
#
_symmetry.space_group_name_H-M   'P 1'
#
loop_
_entity.id
_entity.type
_entity.pdbx_description
1 polymer ?
#
loop_
_entity_poly.entity_id
_entity_poly.type
_entity_poly.pdbx_seq_one_letter_code
_entity_poly.pdbx_strand_id
1 'polypeptide(L)'
;MWTGSXXXXXXXDMVVIDELSSFKSHQSKRFKALMKVRPNVKRIVGLTGTPASNGLMDLWSEFRLLDMGQRLGRFIGQYRNAYFKPDKQNGYIVYSYKPLPDAEERIYEKISDITVSMKALDHLHMPELLSNEYPVQLSDTEQETYKRFKSELILEMQDAEITAANAAALSNKLSQLANGAVYDDTGTVIPIHSRKLDALEDLIEAANGKPVLVAYWFKHDLERIQERLRKLNVSYQEIQSSDSIRNWNARRLQVGLLHPAAAGHGLNLQA
;
A
#
# COMPACT_ATOMS: atom_id res chain seq x y z
N MET A 1 -17.75 -11.11 -4.78
CA MET A 1 -17.07 -12.36 -4.35
C MET A 1 -17.28 -13.42 -5.44
N TRP A 2 -16.21 -13.82 -6.13
CA TRP A 2 -16.30 -14.80 -7.23
C TRP A 2 -16.33 -16.21 -6.64
N THR A 3 -17.51 -16.81 -6.56
CA THR A 3 -17.62 -18.20 -6.12
C THR A 3 -17.44 -19.10 -7.34
N GLY A 4 -16.44 -19.98 -7.35
CA GLY A 4 -15.90 -20.73 -8.48
C GLY A 4 -16.76 -21.84 -9.08
N SER A 5 -18.05 -21.81 -8.95
CA SER A 5 -18.92 -22.92 -9.41
C SER A 5 -19.70 -22.68 -10.70
N UNK A 6 -19.65 -21.68 -11.26
CA UNK A 6 -20.46 -21.44 -12.42
C UNK A 6 -19.70 -21.15 -13.67
N UNK A 7 -18.76 -21.30 -13.64
CA UNK A 7 -18.00 -20.83 -14.73
C UNK A 7 -17.75 -21.84 -15.78
N UNK A 8 -18.25 -22.63 -15.57
CA UNK A 8 -17.96 -23.67 -16.44
C UNK A 8 -18.35 -23.37 -17.86
N UNK A 9 -18.74 -23.07 -18.24
CA UNK A 9 -19.03 -23.01 -19.58
C UNK A 9 -19.21 -21.58 -20.05
N UNK A 10 -18.81 -20.97 -19.47
CA UNK A 10 -18.99 -19.70 -19.91
C UNK A 10 -18.00 -19.41 -20.98
N UNK A 11 -18.35 -19.33 -21.81
CA UNK A 11 -17.57 -18.91 -22.80
C UNK A 11 -17.46 -17.46 -22.63
N UNK A 12 -16.73 -17.04 -22.05
CA UNK A 12 -16.47 -15.88 -21.95
C UNK A 12 -15.94 -15.47 -23.13
N ASP A 13 -16.55 -14.74 -23.88
CA ASP A 13 -15.98 -14.13 -25.05
C ASP A 13 -14.89 -13.14 -24.69
N MET A 14 -15.06 -12.42 -23.61
CA MET A 14 -14.09 -11.46 -23.13
C MET A 14 -14.09 -11.41 -21.58
N VAL A 15 -12.90 -11.37 -20.99
CA VAL A 15 -12.72 -11.17 -19.55
C VAL A 15 -11.87 -9.91 -19.38
N VAL A 16 -12.34 -8.98 -18.57
CA VAL A 16 -11.56 -7.80 -18.17
C VAL A 16 -11.22 -7.95 -16.69
N ILE A 17 -9.94 -7.91 -16.39
CA ILE A 17 -9.43 -7.98 -15.00
C ILE A 17 -9.11 -6.55 -14.57
N ASP A 18 -9.94 -6.00 -13.69
CA ASP A 18 -9.63 -4.75 -13.02
C ASP A 18 -8.67 -5.07 -11.87
N GLU A 19 -7.58 -4.35 -11.79
CA GLU A 19 -6.46 -4.57 -10.88
C GLU A 19 -5.78 -5.93 -11.11
N LEU A 20 -5.12 -6.05 -12.28
CA LEU A 20 -4.38 -7.26 -12.68
C LEU A 20 -3.31 -7.65 -11.64
N SER A 21 -2.70 -6.67 -10.96
CA SER A 21 -1.70 -6.92 -9.91
C SER A 21 -2.22 -7.78 -8.76
N SER A 22 -3.54 -7.95 -8.62
CA SER A 22 -4.11 -8.88 -7.63
C SER A 22 -3.82 -10.36 -7.98
N PHE A 23 -3.33 -10.63 -9.20
CA PHE A 23 -2.96 -11.97 -9.68
C PHE A 23 -1.44 -12.20 -9.75
N LYS A 24 -0.65 -11.38 -9.08
CA LYS A 24 0.83 -11.48 -9.08
C LYS A 24 1.37 -12.79 -8.49
N SER A 25 0.59 -13.51 -7.68
CA SER A 25 1.00 -14.80 -7.12
C SER A 25 0.34 -15.97 -7.86
N HIS A 26 1.17 -16.74 -8.58
CA HIS A 26 0.72 -17.95 -9.29
C HIS A 26 0.26 -19.07 -8.34
N GLN A 27 0.59 -18.98 -7.07
CA GLN A 27 0.19 -19.98 -6.07
C GLN A 27 -1.19 -19.66 -5.46
N SER A 28 -1.70 -18.44 -5.67
CA SER A 28 -2.97 -18.03 -5.08
C SER A 28 -4.15 -18.82 -5.65
N LYS A 29 -5.15 -19.05 -4.80
CA LYS A 29 -6.40 -19.74 -5.20
C LYS A 29 -7.07 -19.02 -6.37
N ARG A 30 -7.02 -17.69 -6.37
CA ARG A 30 -7.61 -16.84 -7.39
C ARG A 30 -6.96 -17.07 -8.76
N PHE A 31 -5.62 -17.07 -8.80
CA PHE A 31 -4.86 -17.35 -10.02
C PHE A 31 -5.19 -18.75 -10.56
N LYS A 32 -5.13 -19.77 -9.70
CA LYS A 32 -5.39 -21.17 -10.09
C LYS A 32 -6.80 -21.35 -10.65
N ALA A 33 -7.79 -20.69 -10.02
CA ALA A 33 -9.18 -20.74 -10.48
C ALA A 33 -9.34 -20.12 -11.87
N LEU A 34 -8.75 -18.94 -12.08
CA LEU A 34 -8.84 -18.25 -13.38
C LEU A 34 -8.08 -19.04 -14.48
N MET A 35 -6.93 -19.64 -14.15
CA MET A 35 -6.17 -20.45 -15.10
C MET A 35 -6.96 -21.68 -15.61
N LYS A 36 -7.86 -22.24 -14.79
CA LYS A 36 -8.71 -23.37 -15.21
C LYS A 36 -9.70 -22.96 -16.31
N VAL A 37 -10.22 -21.74 -16.24
CA VAL A 37 -11.19 -21.24 -17.24
C VAL A 37 -10.53 -20.49 -18.39
N ARG A 38 -9.27 -20.07 -18.22
CA ARG A 38 -8.54 -19.27 -19.19
C ARG A 38 -8.57 -19.84 -20.63
N PRO A 39 -8.42 -21.17 -20.84
CA PRO A 39 -8.49 -21.70 -22.22
C PRO A 39 -9.83 -21.49 -22.92
N ASN A 40 -10.91 -21.26 -22.16
CA ASN A 40 -12.25 -21.03 -22.72
C ASN A 40 -12.55 -19.53 -22.93
N VAL A 41 -11.58 -18.64 -22.64
CA VAL A 41 -11.72 -17.20 -22.77
C VAL A 41 -11.09 -16.78 -24.11
N LYS A 42 -11.88 -16.21 -25.00
CA LYS A 42 -11.41 -15.77 -26.33
C LYS A 42 -10.50 -14.54 -26.23
N ARG A 43 -10.89 -13.57 -25.42
CA ARG A 43 -10.15 -12.31 -25.25
C ARG A 43 -10.02 -11.95 -23.77
N ILE A 44 -8.84 -11.54 -23.36
CA ILE A 44 -8.59 -11.11 -21.98
C ILE A 44 -7.86 -9.77 -21.96
N VAL A 45 -8.28 -8.89 -21.08
CA VAL A 45 -7.65 -7.58 -20.87
C VAL A 45 -7.36 -7.42 -19.38
N GLY A 46 -6.15 -7.01 -19.04
CA GLY A 46 -5.77 -6.69 -17.68
C GLY A 46 -5.51 -5.20 -17.52
N LEU A 47 -6.11 -4.60 -16.51
CA LEU A 47 -5.92 -3.20 -16.17
C LEU A 47 -5.19 -3.12 -14.82
N THR A 48 -4.18 -2.28 -14.72
CA THR A 48 -3.46 -2.07 -13.45
C THR A 48 -2.67 -0.77 -13.49
N GLY A 49 -2.62 -0.07 -12.36
CA GLY A 49 -1.74 1.08 -12.17
C GLY A 49 -0.33 0.69 -11.72
N THR A 50 -0.14 -0.55 -11.26
CA THR A 50 1.12 -1.00 -10.66
C THR A 50 1.45 -2.43 -11.09
N PRO A 51 1.85 -2.64 -12.35
CA PRO A 51 2.02 -4.03 -12.87
C PRO A 51 3.11 -4.83 -12.13
N ALA A 52 4.21 -4.19 -11.73
CA ALA A 52 5.31 -4.85 -11.03
C ALA A 52 5.43 -4.35 -9.59
N SER A 53 4.35 -4.39 -8.83
CA SER A 53 4.27 -3.78 -7.49
C SER A 53 5.33 -4.28 -6.49
N ASN A 54 5.74 -5.55 -6.60
CA ASN A 54 6.80 -6.11 -5.76
C ASN A 54 8.03 -6.50 -6.58
N GLY A 55 8.13 -5.99 -7.80
CA GLY A 55 9.27 -6.27 -8.69
C GLY A 55 8.89 -7.09 -9.92
N LEU A 56 9.87 -7.26 -10.79
CA LEU A 56 9.69 -7.88 -12.12
C LEU A 56 9.17 -9.34 -12.06
N MET A 57 9.37 -10.03 -10.92
CA MET A 57 8.91 -11.42 -10.75
C MET A 57 7.38 -11.53 -10.86
N ASP A 58 6.65 -10.49 -10.43
CA ASP A 58 5.17 -10.47 -10.45
C ASP A 58 4.63 -10.59 -11.88
N LEU A 59 5.33 -10.01 -12.85
CA LEU A 59 4.87 -9.95 -14.24
C LEU A 59 4.63 -11.34 -14.84
N TRP A 60 5.40 -12.35 -14.43
CA TRP A 60 5.21 -13.70 -14.97
C TRP A 60 3.78 -14.21 -14.76
N SER A 61 3.26 -14.08 -13.54
CA SER A 61 1.92 -14.55 -13.20
C SER A 61 0.85 -13.79 -14.00
N GLU A 62 1.01 -12.49 -14.10
CA GLU A 62 0.06 -11.63 -14.81
C GLU A 62 0.03 -11.98 -16.29
N PHE A 63 1.19 -12.07 -16.93
CA PHE A 63 1.27 -12.39 -18.37
C PHE A 63 0.94 -13.86 -18.64
N ARG A 64 1.16 -14.76 -17.70
CA ARG A 64 0.73 -16.15 -17.82
C ARG A 64 -0.80 -16.25 -17.98
N LEU A 65 -1.56 -15.35 -17.32
CA LEU A 65 -3.01 -15.22 -17.52
C LEU A 65 -3.35 -14.57 -18.87
N LEU A 66 -2.64 -13.50 -19.24
CA LEU A 66 -2.98 -12.72 -20.43
C LEU A 66 -2.74 -13.51 -21.72
N ASP A 67 -1.57 -14.16 -21.88
CA ASP A 67 -1.19 -14.81 -23.14
C ASP A 67 -0.85 -16.30 -23.00
N MET A 68 -1.14 -16.90 -21.85
CA MET A 68 -0.88 -18.32 -21.57
C MET A 68 0.60 -18.70 -21.64
N GLY A 69 1.49 -17.72 -21.45
CA GLY A 69 2.93 -17.94 -21.38
C GLY A 69 3.65 -17.85 -22.72
N GLN A 70 3.02 -17.24 -23.71
CA GLN A 70 3.64 -17.09 -25.05
C GLN A 70 4.89 -16.18 -24.98
N ARG A 71 4.84 -15.11 -24.18
CA ARG A 71 5.93 -14.14 -24.13
C ARG A 71 6.95 -14.41 -23.02
N LEU A 72 6.47 -14.63 -21.80
CA LEU A 72 7.36 -14.75 -20.63
C LEU A 72 7.59 -16.21 -20.18
N GLY A 73 7.11 -17.17 -20.97
CA GLY A 73 7.31 -18.59 -20.70
C GLY A 73 6.14 -19.24 -19.99
N ARG A 74 5.91 -20.50 -20.36
CA ARG A 74 4.79 -21.30 -19.84
C ARG A 74 4.99 -21.71 -18.39
N PHE A 75 6.25 -21.84 -17.97
CA PHE A 75 6.63 -22.26 -16.62
C PHE A 75 7.51 -21.20 -15.97
N ILE A 76 7.31 -20.95 -14.67
CA ILE A 76 8.04 -19.93 -13.94
C ILE A 76 9.57 -20.17 -13.96
N GLY A 77 9.99 -21.44 -14.04
CA GLY A 77 11.40 -21.79 -14.17
C GLY A 77 12.05 -21.20 -15.41
N GLN A 78 11.32 -21.21 -16.55
CA GLN A 78 11.81 -20.61 -17.79
C GLN A 78 12.05 -19.11 -17.61
N TYR A 79 11.11 -18.42 -16.97
CA TYR A 79 11.19 -16.98 -16.70
C TYR A 79 12.35 -16.66 -15.75
N ARG A 80 12.49 -17.43 -14.67
CA ARG A 80 13.59 -17.26 -13.71
C ARG A 80 14.96 -17.45 -14.39
N ASN A 81 15.10 -18.51 -15.17
CA ASN A 81 16.37 -18.79 -15.84
C ASN A 81 16.74 -17.74 -16.90
N ALA A 82 15.73 -17.16 -17.56
CA ALA A 82 15.96 -16.17 -18.62
C ALA A 82 16.31 -14.77 -18.09
N TYR A 83 15.76 -14.38 -16.94
CA TYR A 83 15.77 -12.99 -16.49
C TYR A 83 16.34 -12.77 -15.10
N PHE A 84 16.60 -13.84 -14.33
CA PHE A 84 17.01 -13.72 -12.92
C PHE A 84 18.17 -14.65 -12.59
N LYS A 85 18.82 -14.36 -11.48
CA LYS A 85 19.82 -15.25 -10.87
C LYS A 85 19.47 -15.45 -9.40
N PRO A 86 19.88 -16.58 -8.79
CA PRO A 86 19.70 -16.77 -7.34
C PRO A 86 20.35 -15.63 -6.55
N ASP A 87 19.68 -15.20 -5.50
CA ASP A 87 20.16 -14.15 -4.60
C ASP A 87 20.50 -14.74 -3.23
N LYS A 88 19.50 -15.35 -2.58
CA LYS A 88 19.71 -16.04 -1.31
C LYS A 88 19.43 -17.54 -1.49
N GLN A 89 20.40 -18.37 -1.13
CA GLN A 89 20.27 -19.82 -1.27
C GLN A 89 20.99 -20.57 -0.16
N ASN A 90 20.52 -21.79 0.12
CA ASN A 90 21.19 -22.73 1.03
C ASN A 90 21.25 -24.09 0.31
N GLY A 91 22.45 -24.46 -0.11
CA GLY A 91 22.63 -25.62 -0.97
C GLY A 91 21.85 -25.46 -2.27
N TYR A 92 20.97 -26.40 -2.55
CA TYR A 92 20.15 -26.39 -3.77
C TYR A 92 18.84 -25.61 -3.64
N ILE A 93 18.53 -25.10 -2.42
CA ILE A 93 17.27 -24.39 -2.18
C ILE A 93 17.50 -22.90 -2.35
N VAL A 94 16.80 -22.29 -3.33
CA VAL A 94 16.87 -20.84 -3.60
C VAL A 94 15.68 -20.16 -2.93
N TYR A 95 15.96 -19.22 -2.03
CA TYR A 95 14.94 -18.49 -1.30
C TYR A 95 14.52 -17.19 -1.99
N SER A 96 15.42 -16.56 -2.73
CA SER A 96 15.12 -15.34 -3.46
C SER A 96 15.91 -15.24 -4.76
N TYR A 97 15.37 -14.44 -5.67
CA TYR A 97 15.98 -14.20 -6.99
C TYR A 97 16.15 -12.69 -7.17
N LYS A 98 17.21 -12.28 -7.85
CA LYS A 98 17.38 -10.89 -8.28
C LYS A 98 17.49 -10.83 -9.79
N PRO A 99 16.97 -9.76 -10.41
CA PRO A 99 17.02 -9.65 -11.87
C PRO A 99 18.45 -9.50 -12.39
N LEU A 100 18.69 -10.00 -13.59
CA LEU A 100 19.91 -9.73 -14.35
C LEU A 100 19.93 -8.24 -14.73
N PRO A 101 21.12 -7.66 -14.98
CA PRO A 101 21.21 -6.21 -15.28
C PRO A 101 20.33 -5.73 -16.42
N ASP A 102 20.12 -6.54 -17.45
CA ASP A 102 19.34 -6.23 -18.65
C ASP A 102 17.90 -6.78 -18.61
N ALA A 103 17.51 -7.40 -17.48
CA ALA A 103 16.25 -8.15 -17.40
C ALA A 103 15.02 -7.25 -17.63
N GLU A 104 15.02 -6.07 -17.03
CA GLU A 104 13.87 -5.15 -17.14
C GLU A 104 13.60 -4.75 -18.59
N GLU A 105 14.64 -4.33 -19.29
CA GLU A 105 14.53 -3.90 -20.68
C GLU A 105 14.05 -5.05 -21.57
N ARG A 106 14.63 -6.23 -21.42
CA ARG A 106 14.27 -7.42 -22.19
C ARG A 106 12.84 -7.88 -21.92
N ILE A 107 12.38 -7.81 -20.67
CA ILE A 107 11.01 -8.17 -20.30
C ILE A 107 10.04 -7.18 -20.96
N TYR A 108 10.28 -5.88 -20.80
CA TYR A 108 9.37 -4.85 -21.35
C TYR A 108 9.34 -4.90 -22.87
N GLU A 109 10.47 -5.13 -23.53
CA GLU A 109 10.50 -5.33 -24.98
C GLU A 109 9.61 -6.52 -25.38
N LYS A 110 9.72 -7.63 -24.64
CA LYS A 110 9.00 -8.87 -24.95
C LYS A 110 7.49 -8.75 -24.83
N ILE A 111 6.99 -7.87 -23.96
CA ILE A 111 5.53 -7.69 -23.74
C ILE A 111 4.96 -6.43 -24.42
N SER A 112 5.81 -5.65 -25.07
CA SER A 112 5.43 -4.33 -25.62
C SER A 112 4.29 -4.39 -26.63
N ASP A 113 4.21 -5.46 -27.40
CA ASP A 113 3.19 -5.61 -28.46
C ASP A 113 1.77 -5.84 -27.93
N ILE A 114 1.62 -6.20 -26.66
CA ILE A 114 0.29 -6.40 -26.03
C ILE A 114 0.10 -5.49 -24.82
N THR A 115 0.97 -4.50 -24.63
CA THR A 115 0.92 -3.60 -23.46
C THR A 115 0.78 -2.15 -23.92
N VAL A 116 -0.15 -1.44 -23.30
CA VAL A 116 -0.29 0.01 -23.50
C VAL A 116 -0.13 0.68 -22.14
N SER A 117 0.82 1.61 -22.05
CA SER A 117 1.03 2.41 -20.86
C SER A 117 0.41 3.80 -21.06
N MET A 118 -0.44 4.20 -20.12
CA MET A 118 -1.08 5.50 -20.16
C MET A 118 -0.84 6.23 -18.85
N LYS A 119 -0.30 7.43 -18.91
CA LYS A 119 -0.13 8.28 -17.74
C LYS A 119 -1.30 9.27 -17.67
N ALA A 120 -1.89 9.43 -16.48
CA ALA A 120 -3.00 10.35 -16.26
C ALA A 120 -2.63 11.77 -16.71
N LEU A 121 -1.39 12.20 -16.46
CA LEU A 121 -0.90 13.54 -16.84
C LEU A 121 -0.92 13.79 -18.35
N ASP A 122 -0.84 12.72 -19.17
CA ASP A 122 -0.85 12.87 -20.63
C ASP A 122 -2.27 13.08 -21.21
N HIS A 123 -3.30 12.77 -20.40
CA HIS A 123 -4.70 12.75 -20.87
C HIS A 123 -5.65 13.58 -20.02
N LEU A 124 -5.23 13.99 -18.81
CA LEU A 124 -6.07 14.73 -17.87
C LEU A 124 -5.38 16.02 -17.44
N HIS A 125 -6.14 17.12 -17.41
CA HIS A 125 -5.67 18.39 -16.84
C HIS A 125 -5.84 18.33 -15.32
N MET A 126 -4.86 17.74 -14.67
CA MET A 126 -4.86 17.64 -13.20
C MET A 126 -4.13 18.84 -12.59
N PRO A 127 -4.61 19.36 -11.47
CA PRO A 127 -3.88 20.42 -10.77
C PRO A 127 -2.54 19.89 -10.27
N GLU A 128 -1.58 20.82 -10.15
CA GLU A 128 -0.25 20.48 -9.64
C GLU A 128 -0.34 19.94 -8.21
N LEU A 129 0.37 18.84 -7.94
CA LEU A 129 0.51 18.32 -6.58
C LEU A 129 1.52 19.18 -5.81
N LEU A 130 1.03 19.91 -4.82
CA LEU A 130 1.87 20.70 -3.93
C LEU A 130 2.13 19.89 -2.66
N SER A 131 3.40 19.62 -2.39
CA SER A 131 3.82 18.89 -1.20
C SER A 131 4.52 19.86 -0.26
N ASN A 132 3.94 20.05 0.91
CA ASN A 132 4.46 20.98 1.92
C ASN A 132 4.79 20.23 3.21
N GLU A 133 5.92 20.54 3.79
CA GLU A 133 6.29 20.05 5.12
C GLU A 133 5.80 21.05 6.17
N TYR A 134 5.12 20.55 7.19
CA TYR A 134 4.69 21.36 8.33
C TYR A 134 5.51 20.95 9.55
N PRO A 135 6.57 21.70 9.89
CA PRO A 135 7.44 21.31 10.99
C PRO A 135 6.74 21.48 12.34
N VAL A 136 6.83 20.45 13.17
CA VAL A 136 6.25 20.45 14.52
C VAL A 136 7.37 20.48 15.54
N GLN A 137 7.38 21.48 16.40
CA GLN A 137 8.41 21.69 17.39
C GLN A 137 7.94 21.21 18.77
N LEU A 138 8.78 20.41 19.42
CA LEU A 138 8.57 19.98 20.79
C LEU A 138 9.12 21.04 21.76
N SER A 139 8.50 21.18 22.94
CA SER A 139 9.09 21.95 24.03
C SER A 139 10.37 21.28 24.51
N ASP A 140 11.18 21.98 25.27
CA ASP A 140 12.44 21.44 25.78
C ASP A 140 12.21 20.16 26.61
N THR A 141 11.20 20.16 27.47
CA THR A 141 10.85 18.99 28.29
C THR A 141 10.35 17.81 27.45
N GLU A 142 9.53 18.10 26.45
CA GLU A 142 9.04 17.06 25.51
C GLU A 142 10.20 16.50 24.68
N GLN A 143 11.13 17.35 24.27
CA GLN A 143 12.30 16.95 23.50
C GLN A 143 13.22 16.05 24.33
N GLU A 144 13.42 16.40 25.62
CA GLU A 144 14.19 15.56 26.55
C GLU A 144 13.53 14.19 26.73
N THR A 145 12.21 14.17 26.92
CA THR A 145 11.44 12.93 27.03
C THR A 145 11.59 12.07 25.78
N TYR A 146 11.44 12.70 24.60
CA TYR A 146 11.60 12.03 23.31
C TYR A 146 13.01 11.43 23.18
N LYS A 147 14.04 12.20 23.49
CA LYS A 147 15.44 11.76 23.41
C LYS A 147 15.71 10.59 24.35
N ARG A 148 15.18 10.66 25.59
CA ARG A 148 15.33 9.58 26.57
C ARG A 148 14.70 8.28 26.04
N PHE A 149 13.43 8.30 25.64
CA PHE A 149 12.74 7.12 25.10
C PHE A 149 13.47 6.55 23.89
N LYS A 150 13.91 7.41 22.97
CA LYS A 150 14.68 6.99 21.80
C LYS A 150 15.97 6.28 22.21
N SER A 151 16.70 6.83 23.19
CA SER A 151 17.95 6.23 23.68
C SER A 151 17.70 4.88 24.34
N GLU A 152 16.66 4.78 25.19
CA GLU A 152 16.28 3.53 25.85
C GLU A 152 15.94 2.43 24.85
N LEU A 153 15.13 2.75 23.84
CA LEU A 153 14.76 1.80 22.78
C LEU A 153 15.99 1.32 22.00
N ILE A 154 16.93 2.23 21.71
CA ILE A 154 18.16 1.88 20.98
C ILE A 154 19.04 0.98 21.84
N LEU A 155 19.17 1.27 23.15
CA LEU A 155 19.97 0.45 24.06
C LEU A 155 19.40 -0.96 24.18
N GLU A 156 18.08 -1.10 24.35
CA GLU A 156 17.41 -2.41 24.40
C GLU A 156 17.72 -3.24 23.14
N MET A 157 17.84 -2.57 22.01
CA MET A 157 18.13 -3.24 20.74
C MET A 157 19.60 -3.62 20.59
N GLN A 158 20.52 -2.86 21.21
CA GLN A 158 21.96 -3.17 21.14
C GLN A 158 22.31 -4.44 21.91
N ASP A 159 21.56 -4.74 22.96
CA ASP A 159 21.76 -5.94 23.77
C ASP A 159 21.13 -7.18 23.11
N ALA A 160 20.32 -7.01 22.06
CA ALA A 160 19.69 -8.09 21.31
C ALA A 160 20.43 -8.34 20.01
N GLU A 161 20.40 -9.58 19.52
CA GLU A 161 20.93 -9.90 18.19
C GLU A 161 20.19 -9.08 17.14
N ILE A 162 20.92 -8.33 16.31
CA ILE A 162 20.35 -7.47 15.30
C ILE A 162 19.76 -8.33 14.17
N THR A 163 18.43 -8.47 14.17
CA THR A 163 17.68 -9.13 13.11
C THR A 163 16.84 -8.09 12.37
N ALA A 164 16.37 -8.43 11.18
CA ALA A 164 15.45 -7.57 10.43
C ALA A 164 14.16 -7.33 11.21
N ALA A 165 13.69 -8.33 11.98
CA ALA A 165 12.50 -8.21 12.82
C ALA A 165 12.71 -7.19 13.93
N ASN A 166 13.86 -7.22 14.61
CA ASN A 166 14.19 -6.28 15.69
C ASN A 166 14.30 -4.85 15.17
N ALA A 167 14.95 -4.67 14.02
CA ALA A 167 15.06 -3.35 13.37
C ALA A 167 13.69 -2.78 12.99
N ALA A 168 12.79 -3.62 12.49
CA ALA A 168 11.42 -3.22 12.15
C ALA A 168 10.63 -2.83 13.41
N ALA A 169 10.80 -3.57 14.51
CA ALA A 169 10.14 -3.27 15.78
C ALA A 169 10.61 -1.92 16.32
N LEU A 170 11.92 -1.65 16.28
CA LEU A 170 12.49 -0.37 16.68
C LEU A 170 11.92 0.78 15.84
N SER A 171 11.93 0.63 14.52
CA SER A 171 11.40 1.63 13.60
C SER A 171 9.93 1.94 13.90
N ASN A 172 9.15 0.89 14.18
CA ASN A 172 7.73 1.02 14.54
C ASN A 172 7.57 1.83 15.84
N LYS A 173 8.34 1.51 16.89
CA LYS A 173 8.30 2.23 18.17
C LYS A 173 8.72 3.69 18.01
N LEU A 174 9.77 3.96 17.23
CA LEU A 174 10.22 5.33 16.98
C LEU A 174 9.16 6.14 16.22
N SER A 175 8.44 5.50 15.29
CA SER A 175 7.33 6.14 14.57
C SER A 175 6.16 6.48 15.49
N GLN A 176 5.83 5.57 16.43
CA GLN A 176 4.82 5.82 17.46
C GLN A 176 5.24 7.04 18.31
N LEU A 177 6.49 7.04 18.79
CA LEU A 177 7.05 8.11 19.61
C LEU A 177 6.96 9.46 18.88
N ALA A 178 7.31 9.48 17.59
CA ALA A 178 7.23 10.69 16.77
C ALA A 178 5.79 11.21 16.61
N ASN A 179 4.79 10.32 16.71
CA ASN A 179 3.38 10.69 16.65
C ASN A 179 2.84 11.15 18.02
N GLY A 180 3.63 11.00 19.07
CA GLY A 180 3.33 11.56 20.39
C GLY A 180 2.71 10.59 21.39
N ALA A 181 2.73 9.28 21.12
CA ALA A 181 2.32 8.25 22.07
C ALA A 181 2.94 6.92 21.70
N VAL A 182 3.17 6.05 22.68
CA VAL A 182 3.69 4.70 22.44
C VAL A 182 2.83 3.68 23.19
N TYR A 183 2.80 2.45 22.69
CA TYR A 183 2.25 1.32 23.44
C TYR A 183 3.32 0.76 24.36
N ASP A 184 2.98 0.53 25.62
CA ASP A 184 3.84 -0.22 26.54
C ASP A 184 3.71 -1.73 26.26
N ASP A 185 4.38 -2.54 27.07
CA ASP A 185 4.41 -4.00 26.90
C ASP A 185 3.03 -4.66 27.13
N THR A 186 2.12 -3.96 27.83
CA THR A 186 0.75 -4.45 28.07
C THR A 186 -0.23 -3.99 26.97
N GLY A 187 0.24 -3.14 26.04
CA GLY A 187 -0.61 -2.54 25.01
C GLY A 187 -1.31 -1.26 25.46
N THR A 188 -0.95 -0.74 26.63
CA THR A 188 -1.51 0.53 27.13
C THR A 188 -0.83 1.70 26.42
N VAL A 189 -1.62 2.71 26.03
CA VAL A 189 -1.10 3.89 25.34
C VAL A 189 -0.50 4.86 26.36
N ILE A 190 0.76 5.19 26.21
CA ILE A 190 1.48 6.19 27.03
C ILE A 190 1.63 7.45 26.19
N PRO A 191 0.94 8.55 26.55
CA PRO A 191 1.07 9.82 25.81
C PRO A 191 2.43 10.48 26.13
N ILE A 192 3.06 11.03 25.10
CA ILE A 192 4.36 11.71 25.18
C ILE A 192 4.21 13.21 24.91
N HIS A 193 3.51 13.55 23.83
CA HIS A 193 3.21 14.95 23.49
C HIS A 193 1.96 15.00 22.59
N SER A 194 1.40 16.20 22.44
CA SER A 194 0.24 16.42 21.57
C SER A 194 0.53 17.42 20.42
N ARG A 195 1.79 17.71 20.16
CA ARG A 195 2.18 18.76 19.21
C ARG A 195 1.65 18.53 17.77
N LYS A 196 1.61 17.25 17.33
CA LYS A 196 1.04 16.94 16.01
C LYS A 196 -0.47 17.14 15.98
N LEU A 197 -1.15 16.95 17.12
CA LEU A 197 -2.59 17.22 17.22
C LEU A 197 -2.86 18.73 17.21
N ASP A 198 -1.99 19.51 17.86
CA ASP A 198 -2.09 20.97 17.82
C ASP A 198 -1.89 21.47 16.39
N ALA A 199 -0.88 20.94 15.69
CA ALA A 199 -0.62 21.26 14.28
C ALA A 199 -1.80 20.87 13.38
N LEU A 200 -2.42 19.72 13.65
CA LEU A 200 -3.60 19.28 12.90
C LEU A 200 -4.77 20.28 13.10
N GLU A 201 -4.96 20.73 14.32
CA GLU A 201 -5.98 21.73 14.65
C GLU A 201 -5.75 23.02 13.83
N ASP A 202 -4.50 23.53 13.83
CA ASP A 202 -4.12 24.71 13.05
C ASP A 202 -4.40 24.52 11.54
N LEU A 203 -4.08 23.33 11.01
CA LEU A 203 -4.31 23.04 9.58
C LEU A 203 -5.80 22.95 9.24
N ILE A 204 -6.62 22.38 10.13
CA ILE A 204 -8.08 22.32 9.95
C ILE A 204 -8.67 23.73 9.97
N GLU A 205 -8.20 24.56 10.89
CA GLU A 205 -8.63 25.97 10.97
C GLU A 205 -8.24 26.73 9.71
N ALA A 206 -6.99 26.58 9.27
CA ALA A 206 -6.47 27.21 8.05
C ALA A 206 -7.22 26.77 6.79
N ALA A 207 -7.78 25.54 6.78
CA ALA A 207 -8.57 25.05 5.65
C ALA A 207 -9.90 25.80 5.50
N ASN A 208 -10.32 26.52 6.53
CA ASN A 208 -11.50 27.40 6.49
C ASN A 208 -12.75 26.70 5.94
N GLY A 209 -13.08 25.54 6.50
CA GLY A 209 -14.26 24.77 6.13
C GLY A 209 -14.09 23.87 4.91
N LYS A 210 -12.94 23.93 4.21
CA LYS A 210 -12.67 22.99 3.12
C LYS A 210 -12.41 21.60 3.68
N PRO A 211 -12.79 20.53 2.97
CA PRO A 211 -12.55 19.17 3.45
C PRO A 211 -11.06 18.88 3.61
N VAL A 212 -10.69 18.24 4.74
CA VAL A 212 -9.31 17.85 5.06
C VAL A 212 -9.26 16.34 5.20
N LEU A 213 -8.44 15.67 4.39
CA LEU A 213 -8.22 14.24 4.49
C LEU A 213 -6.97 13.99 5.34
N VAL A 214 -7.14 13.25 6.44
CA VAL A 214 -6.07 12.98 7.41
C VAL A 214 -5.71 11.50 7.38
N ALA A 215 -4.48 11.20 6.97
CA ALA A 215 -3.96 9.83 7.02
C ALA A 215 -3.36 9.57 8.41
N TYR A 216 -3.69 8.44 9.02
CA TYR A 216 -3.14 8.01 10.29
C TYR A 216 -2.51 6.62 10.14
N TRP A 217 -1.61 6.26 11.05
CA TRP A 217 -0.93 4.97 10.95
C TRP A 217 -1.26 4.01 12.11
N PHE A 218 -1.32 4.53 13.35
CA PHE A 218 -1.53 3.70 14.53
C PHE A 218 -2.94 3.89 15.09
N LYS A 219 -3.45 2.86 15.77
CA LYS A 219 -4.76 2.94 16.42
C LYS A 219 -4.81 4.09 17.44
N HIS A 220 -3.73 4.27 18.21
CA HIS A 220 -3.70 5.39 19.16
C HIS A 220 -3.72 6.76 18.47
N ASP A 221 -3.17 6.88 17.24
CA ASP A 221 -3.30 8.13 16.45
C ASP A 221 -4.77 8.40 16.17
N LEU A 222 -5.48 7.37 15.65
CA LEU A 222 -6.90 7.48 15.35
C LEU A 222 -7.72 7.95 16.57
N GLU A 223 -7.54 7.27 17.69
CA GLU A 223 -8.28 7.56 18.93
C GLU A 223 -8.02 8.99 19.43
N ARG A 224 -6.75 9.42 19.41
CA ARG A 224 -6.33 10.76 19.85
C ARG A 224 -6.84 11.85 18.88
N ILE A 225 -6.80 11.59 17.58
CA ILE A 225 -7.34 12.50 16.56
C ILE A 225 -8.85 12.63 16.75
N GLN A 226 -9.57 11.52 16.88
CA GLN A 226 -11.02 11.53 17.07
C GLN A 226 -11.41 12.31 18.34
N GLU A 227 -10.67 12.12 19.42
CA GLU A 227 -10.92 12.87 20.68
C GLU A 227 -10.71 14.37 20.44
N ARG A 228 -9.66 14.77 19.75
CA ARG A 228 -9.40 16.19 19.42
C ARG A 228 -10.52 16.76 18.56
N LEU A 229 -10.94 16.04 17.50
CA LEU A 229 -12.01 16.50 16.59
C LEU A 229 -13.36 16.65 17.31
N ARG A 230 -13.65 15.75 18.26
CA ARG A 230 -14.88 15.86 19.08
C ARG A 230 -14.84 17.13 19.95
N LYS A 231 -13.69 17.44 20.56
CA LYS A 231 -13.50 18.65 21.38
C LYS A 231 -13.67 19.92 20.54
N LEU A 232 -13.25 19.88 19.28
CA LEU A 232 -13.36 21.00 18.35
C LEU A 232 -14.74 21.09 17.68
N ASN A 233 -15.63 20.11 17.94
CA ASN A 233 -16.96 20.02 17.34
C ASN A 233 -16.90 19.99 15.80
N VAL A 234 -15.91 19.29 15.25
CA VAL A 234 -15.68 19.15 13.80
C VAL A 234 -16.37 17.87 13.31
N SER A 235 -17.07 17.94 12.18
CA SER A 235 -17.70 16.76 11.57
C SER A 235 -16.62 15.88 10.94
N TYR A 236 -16.58 14.59 11.32
CA TYR A 236 -15.56 13.66 10.80
C TYR A 236 -16.12 12.23 10.68
N GLN A 237 -15.48 11.45 9.83
CA GLN A 237 -15.74 10.01 9.71
C GLN A 237 -14.47 9.28 9.25
N GLU A 238 -14.32 8.01 9.62
CA GLU A 238 -13.33 7.14 9.00
C GLU A 238 -13.81 6.76 7.59
N ILE A 239 -12.92 6.92 6.62
CA ILE A 239 -13.21 6.61 5.20
C ILE A 239 -12.88 5.14 4.96
N GLN A 240 -13.87 4.26 5.20
CA GLN A 240 -13.68 2.82 5.07
C GLN A 240 -14.92 2.08 4.53
N SER A 241 -15.99 2.80 4.26
CA SER A 241 -17.24 2.21 3.77
C SER A 241 -17.81 3.04 2.62
N SER A 242 -18.71 2.45 1.84
CA SER A 242 -19.41 3.16 0.77
C SER A 242 -20.17 4.38 1.30
N ASP A 243 -20.72 4.27 2.51
CA ASP A 243 -21.45 5.38 3.13
C ASP A 243 -20.52 6.53 3.51
N SER A 244 -19.35 6.23 4.11
CA SER A 244 -18.38 7.28 4.46
C SER A 244 -17.83 7.97 3.21
N ILE A 245 -17.60 7.22 2.12
CA ILE A 245 -17.17 7.77 0.83
C ILE A 245 -18.25 8.69 0.26
N ARG A 246 -19.55 8.28 0.35
CA ARG A 246 -20.65 9.13 -0.11
C ARG A 246 -20.74 10.43 0.70
N ASN A 247 -20.62 10.33 2.02
CA ASN A 247 -20.64 11.50 2.89
C ASN A 247 -19.50 12.46 2.60
N TRP A 248 -18.29 11.91 2.37
CA TRP A 248 -17.11 12.71 1.98
C TRP A 248 -17.37 13.42 0.65
N ASN A 249 -17.76 12.70 -0.39
CA ASN A 249 -17.97 13.28 -1.72
C ASN A 249 -19.14 14.28 -1.75
N ALA A 250 -20.10 14.13 -0.85
CA ALA A 250 -21.21 15.08 -0.69
C ALA A 250 -20.83 16.28 0.19
N ARG A 251 -19.57 16.39 0.62
CA ARG A 251 -19.03 17.48 1.47
C ARG A 251 -19.80 17.63 2.80
N ARG A 252 -20.27 16.50 3.35
CA ARG A 252 -20.93 16.46 4.65
C ARG A 252 -19.94 16.36 5.82
N LEU A 253 -18.68 16.11 5.50
CA LEU A 253 -17.60 15.91 6.48
C LEU A 253 -16.55 16.99 6.27
N GLN A 254 -16.13 17.63 7.35
CA GLN A 254 -15.00 18.54 7.31
C GLN A 254 -13.68 17.75 7.35
N VAL A 255 -13.66 16.60 8.07
CA VAL A 255 -12.45 15.77 8.16
C VAL A 255 -12.78 14.33 7.79
N GLY A 256 -12.02 13.76 6.86
CA GLY A 256 -12.01 12.33 6.56
C GLY A 256 -10.77 11.69 7.17
N LEU A 257 -10.93 10.62 7.94
CA LEU A 257 -9.81 9.88 8.55
C LEU A 257 -9.55 8.62 7.73
N LEU A 258 -8.30 8.39 7.33
CA LEU A 258 -7.97 7.32 6.40
C LEU A 258 -6.73 6.55 6.87
N HIS A 259 -6.84 5.22 6.99
CA HIS A 259 -5.67 4.37 7.15
C HIS A 259 -5.14 4.00 5.76
N PRO A 260 -3.88 4.30 5.43
CA PRO A 260 -3.36 4.06 4.06
C PRO A 260 -3.52 2.63 3.55
N ALA A 261 -3.40 1.63 4.43
CA ALA A 261 -3.58 0.23 4.03
C ALA A 261 -5.01 -0.08 3.57
N ALA A 262 -6.01 0.64 4.11
CA ALA A 262 -7.41 0.48 3.70
C ALA A 262 -7.68 1.14 2.35
N ALA A 263 -6.83 2.09 1.93
CA ALA A 263 -6.96 2.83 0.69
C ALA A 263 -6.22 2.18 -0.49
N GLY A 264 -5.57 1.03 -0.27
CA GLY A 264 -4.67 0.40 -1.25
C GLY A 264 -5.33 -0.07 -2.54
N HIS A 265 -6.65 -0.04 -2.62
CA HIS A 265 -7.39 -0.48 -3.80
C HIS A 265 -8.12 0.66 -4.53
N GLY A 266 -7.65 1.86 -4.37
CA GLY A 266 -8.19 3.01 -5.09
C GLY A 266 -9.55 3.48 -4.57
N LEU A 267 -9.53 4.54 -3.80
CA LEU A 267 -10.77 5.18 -3.32
C LEU A 267 -11.11 6.36 -4.24
N ASN A 268 -12.39 6.48 -4.58
CA ASN A 268 -12.87 7.62 -5.37
C ASN A 268 -13.33 8.73 -4.42
N LEU A 269 -12.40 9.63 -4.09
CA LEU A 269 -12.64 10.75 -3.17
C LEU A 269 -12.57 12.06 -3.96
N GLN A 270 -13.71 12.74 -4.13
CA GLN A 270 -13.86 13.89 -5.02
C GLN A 270 -14.37 15.18 -4.32
N ALA A 271 -14.36 15.23 -2.98
CA ALA A 271 -14.87 16.39 -2.21
C ALA A 271 -14.05 17.68 -2.44
#